data_71b2d2ad67059077405f8fc1dfb9614b
#
_entry.id   71b2d2ad67059077405f8fc1dfb9614b
#
_cell.length_a   1.000
_cell.length_b   1.000
_cell.length_c   1.000
_cell.angle_alpha   90.00
_cell.angle_beta   90.00
_cell.angle_gamma   90.00
#
_symmetry.space_group_name_H-M   'P 1'
#
loop_
_entity.id
_entity.type
_entity.pdbx_description
1 polymer ?
#
loop_
_entity_poly.entity_id
_entity_poly.type
_entity_poly.pdbx_seq_one_letter_code
_entity_poly.pdbx_strand_id
1 'polypeptide(L)'
;MPSVSYTLEAARGNPFAGNKTEENLWEAFAGESQARNKYAYFASVAKKAGYEQIAALFLQTAQNEMEHAKLWSKALGELGNTAENLLHATEGENYEWTDMYDRMARDADEEGLHE
;
A
#
# COMPACT_ATOMS: atom_id res chain seq x y z
N MET A 1 8.22 -1.03 27.41
CA MET A 1 9.08 -1.21 26.28
C MET A 1 9.40 -2.66 26.03
N PRO A 2 9.64 -2.93 24.85
CA PRO A 2 9.74 -4.29 24.41
C PRO A 2 10.89 -5.08 24.96
N SER A 3 10.68 -6.36 24.91
CA SER A 3 11.63 -7.38 25.28
C SER A 3 12.77 -7.48 24.26
N VAL A 4 13.73 -8.38 24.55
CA VAL A 4 14.80 -8.68 23.59
C VAL A 4 14.24 -9.15 22.27
N SER A 5 13.17 -9.93 22.30
CA SER A 5 12.50 -10.39 21.07
C SER A 5 12.03 -9.22 20.24
N TYR A 6 11.44 -8.23 20.89
CA TYR A 6 11.02 -7.02 20.19
C TYR A 6 12.22 -6.32 19.57
N THR A 7 13.34 -6.25 20.29
CA THR A 7 14.53 -5.59 19.77
C THR A 7 15.03 -6.24 18.47
N LEU A 8 15.01 -7.56 18.42
CA LEU A 8 15.40 -8.28 17.21
C LEU A 8 14.42 -8.00 16.07
N GLU A 9 13.15 -7.99 16.36
CA GLU A 9 12.14 -7.71 15.37
C GLU A 9 12.18 -6.25 14.94
N ALA A 10 12.45 -5.34 15.86
CA ALA A 10 12.54 -3.92 15.52
C ALA A 10 13.68 -3.66 14.55
N ALA A 11 14.78 -4.41 14.64
CA ALA A 11 15.88 -4.27 13.70
C ALA A 11 15.51 -4.73 12.28
N ARG A 12 14.49 -5.61 12.18
CA ARG A 12 14.07 -6.22 10.92
C ARG A 12 12.64 -5.92 10.55
N GLY A 13 11.85 -5.46 11.52
CA GLY A 13 10.43 -5.26 11.36
C GLY A 13 9.98 -3.88 11.80
N ASN A 14 8.88 -3.86 12.53
CA ASN A 14 8.17 -2.64 12.89
C ASN A 14 8.47 -2.20 14.34
N PRO A 15 9.29 -1.16 14.53
CA PRO A 15 9.59 -0.66 15.88
C PRO A 15 8.41 0.07 16.53
N PHE A 16 7.34 0.30 15.81
CA PHE A 16 6.16 1.04 16.29
C PHE A 16 4.99 0.11 16.59
N ALA A 17 5.23 -1.21 16.65
CA ALA A 17 4.17 -2.18 16.83
C ALA A 17 3.35 -1.89 18.10
N GLY A 18 2.04 -1.90 17.95
CA GLY A 18 1.11 -1.77 19.06
C GLY A 18 0.84 -0.35 19.54
N ASN A 19 1.40 0.68 18.90
CA ASN A 19 1.15 2.05 19.33
C ASN A 19 0.40 2.87 18.26
N LYS A 20 0.06 4.10 18.62
CA LYS A 20 -0.68 5.00 17.72
C LYS A 20 0.12 5.35 16.46
N THR A 21 1.42 5.38 16.57
CA THR A 21 2.29 5.67 15.43
C THR A 21 2.16 4.58 14.38
N GLU A 22 1.99 3.33 14.79
CA GLU A 22 1.76 2.25 13.84
C GLU A 22 0.48 2.49 13.04
N GLU A 23 -0.62 2.84 13.72
CA GLU A 23 -1.87 3.14 13.06
C GLU A 23 -1.72 4.29 12.07
N ASN A 24 -1.02 5.33 12.50
CA ASN A 24 -0.78 6.51 11.65
C ASN A 24 0.07 6.17 10.44
N LEU A 25 1.07 5.30 10.60
CA LEU A 25 1.91 4.87 9.49
C LEU A 25 1.12 4.05 8.46
N TRP A 26 0.22 3.19 8.92
CA TRP A 26 -0.66 2.45 8.01
C TRP A 26 -1.59 3.39 7.25
N GLU A 27 -2.16 4.38 7.93
CA GLU A 27 -3.02 5.36 7.29
C GLU A 27 -2.26 6.18 6.26
N ALA A 28 -1.05 6.62 6.61
CA ALA A 28 -0.20 7.38 5.70
C ALA A 28 0.19 6.55 4.49
N PHE A 29 0.58 5.30 4.71
CA PHE A 29 0.93 4.39 3.62
C PHE A 29 -0.26 4.18 2.68
N ALA A 30 -1.44 3.94 3.22
CA ALA A 30 -2.64 3.73 2.42
C ALA A 30 -2.99 4.98 1.62
N GLY A 31 -2.95 6.16 2.26
CA GLY A 31 -3.29 7.41 1.60
C GLY A 31 -2.32 7.76 0.47
N GLU A 32 -1.03 7.63 0.71
CA GLU A 32 -0.03 7.94 -0.30
C GLU A 32 0.00 6.92 -1.43
N SER A 33 -0.28 5.66 -1.12
CA SER A 33 -0.39 4.62 -2.16
C SER A 33 -1.57 4.88 -3.08
N GLN A 34 -2.72 5.29 -2.53
CA GLN A 34 -3.87 5.69 -3.34
C GLN A 34 -3.56 6.91 -4.19
N ALA A 35 -2.93 7.92 -3.59
CA ALA A 35 -2.57 9.14 -4.30
C ALA A 35 -1.61 8.84 -5.46
N ARG A 36 -0.64 7.97 -5.22
CA ARG A 36 0.31 7.56 -6.26
C ARG A 36 -0.41 6.97 -7.46
N ASN A 37 -1.35 6.09 -7.23
CA ASN A 37 -2.09 5.47 -8.31
C ASN A 37 -3.02 6.46 -9.01
N LYS A 38 -3.74 7.29 -8.25
CA LYS A 38 -4.63 8.31 -8.81
C LYS A 38 -3.86 9.28 -9.70
N TYR A 39 -2.70 9.75 -9.24
CA TYR A 39 -1.92 10.69 -10.03
C TYR A 39 -1.35 10.05 -11.29
N ALA A 40 -1.01 8.77 -11.25
CA ALA A 40 -0.61 8.05 -12.46
C ALA A 40 -1.76 7.97 -13.46
N TYR A 41 -2.97 7.74 -12.99
CA TYR A 41 -4.16 7.72 -13.84
C TYR A 41 -4.46 9.11 -14.40
N PHE A 42 -4.35 10.13 -13.56
CA PHE A 42 -4.56 11.51 -13.99
C PHE A 42 -3.55 11.92 -15.07
N ALA A 43 -2.31 11.46 -14.92
CA ALA A 43 -1.27 11.70 -15.93
C ALA A 43 -1.66 11.07 -17.27
N SER A 44 -2.19 9.86 -17.25
CA SER A 44 -2.62 9.18 -18.46
C SER A 44 -3.73 9.96 -19.17
N VAL A 45 -4.71 10.44 -18.43
CA VAL A 45 -5.79 11.24 -18.98
C VAL A 45 -5.26 12.54 -19.59
N ALA A 46 -4.39 13.23 -18.85
CA ALA A 46 -3.81 14.48 -19.33
C ALA A 46 -3.00 14.28 -20.60
N LYS A 47 -2.22 13.22 -20.66
CA LYS A 47 -1.39 12.92 -21.83
C LYS A 47 -2.25 12.64 -23.05
N LYS A 48 -3.31 11.87 -22.90
CA LYS A 48 -4.24 11.57 -24.00
C LYS A 48 -4.95 12.82 -24.51
N ALA A 49 -5.16 13.78 -23.62
CA ALA A 49 -5.76 15.06 -23.99
C ALA A 49 -4.77 16.07 -24.55
N GLY A 50 -3.50 15.71 -24.62
CA GLY A 50 -2.45 16.57 -25.18
C GLY A 50 -1.77 17.51 -24.20
N TYR A 51 -2.03 17.37 -22.90
CA TYR A 51 -1.45 18.23 -21.88
C TYR A 51 -0.17 17.61 -21.31
N GLU A 52 0.90 17.66 -22.08
CA GLU A 52 2.16 16.98 -21.73
C GLU A 52 2.78 17.50 -20.43
N GLN A 53 2.76 18.81 -20.21
CA GLN A 53 3.34 19.37 -19.01
C GLN A 53 2.55 18.98 -17.75
N ILE A 54 1.24 18.98 -17.86
CA ILE A 54 0.35 18.58 -16.77
C ILE A 54 0.57 17.10 -16.46
N ALA A 55 0.68 16.26 -17.49
CA ALA A 55 0.97 14.85 -17.32
C ALA A 55 2.29 14.63 -16.61
N ALA A 56 3.32 15.40 -16.99
CA ALA A 56 4.64 15.30 -16.37
C ALA A 56 4.59 15.67 -14.87
N LEU A 57 3.81 16.70 -14.51
CA LEU A 57 3.63 17.10 -13.12
C LEU A 57 2.94 16.00 -12.31
N PHE A 58 1.91 15.38 -12.86
CA PHE A 58 1.24 14.28 -12.18
C PHE A 58 2.18 13.08 -12.00
N LEU A 59 2.98 12.76 -13.00
CA LEU A 59 3.94 11.65 -12.88
C LEU A 59 5.01 11.95 -11.84
N GLN A 60 5.49 13.19 -11.78
CA GLN A 60 6.46 13.59 -10.77
C GLN A 60 5.85 13.46 -9.37
N THR A 61 4.63 13.91 -9.21
CA THR A 61 3.92 13.81 -7.94
C THR A 61 3.69 12.35 -7.55
N ALA A 62 3.30 11.52 -8.53
CA ALA A 62 3.11 10.08 -8.29
C ALA A 62 4.42 9.43 -7.80
N GLN A 63 5.56 9.82 -8.40
CA GLN A 63 6.86 9.31 -7.98
C GLN A 63 7.17 9.73 -6.54
N ASN A 64 6.90 10.97 -6.19
CA ASN A 64 7.10 11.46 -4.83
C ASN A 64 6.24 10.69 -3.83
N GLU A 65 4.97 10.45 -4.17
CA GLU A 65 4.07 9.67 -3.31
C GLU A 65 4.56 8.24 -3.14
N MET A 66 5.09 7.64 -4.20
CA MET A 66 5.66 6.29 -4.12
C MET A 66 6.84 6.25 -3.14
N GLU A 67 7.72 7.25 -3.19
CA GLU A 67 8.88 7.31 -2.28
C GLU A 67 8.43 7.49 -0.83
N HIS A 68 7.40 8.32 -0.58
CA HIS A 68 6.85 8.49 0.76
C HIS A 68 6.24 7.18 1.27
N ALA A 69 5.43 6.52 0.43
CA ALA A 69 4.82 5.25 0.80
C ALA A 69 5.89 4.20 1.12
N LYS A 70 6.98 4.18 0.37
CA LYS A 70 8.09 3.27 0.61
C LYS A 70 8.72 3.50 1.98
N LEU A 71 8.89 4.77 2.38
CA LEU A 71 9.41 5.09 3.70
C LEU A 71 8.51 4.57 4.81
N TRP A 72 7.21 4.77 4.67
CA TRP A 72 6.23 4.27 5.65
C TRP A 72 6.20 2.75 5.68
N SER A 73 6.30 2.11 4.53
CA SER A 73 6.35 0.66 4.43
C SER A 73 7.57 0.09 5.13
N LYS A 74 8.73 0.72 4.97
CA LYS A 74 9.94 0.33 5.66
C LYS A 74 9.80 0.47 7.16
N ALA A 75 9.24 1.60 7.61
CA ALA A 75 9.03 1.86 9.02
C ALA A 75 8.10 0.84 9.65
N LEU A 76 7.13 0.34 8.89
CA LEU A 76 6.20 -0.69 9.34
C LEU A 76 6.77 -2.11 9.27
N GLY A 77 7.97 -2.26 8.72
CA GLY A 77 8.59 -3.58 8.59
C GLY A 77 8.01 -4.44 7.47
N GLU A 78 7.31 -3.81 6.53
CA GLU A 78 6.65 -4.54 5.44
C GLU A 78 7.57 -4.84 4.25
N LEU A 79 8.74 -4.21 4.23
CA LEU A 79 9.68 -4.35 3.14
C LEU A 79 10.90 -5.12 3.61
N GLY A 80 11.01 -6.37 3.21
CA GLY A 80 12.10 -7.25 3.60
C GLY A 80 13.01 -7.59 2.43
N ASN A 81 13.71 -8.69 2.55
CA ASN A 81 14.54 -9.21 1.47
C ASN A 81 13.65 -9.91 0.42
N THR A 82 14.25 -10.38 -0.66
CA THR A 82 13.48 -10.97 -1.76
C THR A 82 12.63 -12.16 -1.32
N ALA A 83 13.18 -13.04 -0.49
CA ALA A 83 12.43 -14.22 -0.02
C ALA A 83 11.26 -13.80 0.87
N GLU A 84 11.49 -12.86 1.77
CA GLU A 84 10.45 -12.34 2.66
C GLU A 84 9.35 -11.65 1.86
N ASN A 85 9.74 -10.85 0.88
CA ASN A 85 8.78 -10.14 0.03
C ASN A 85 7.94 -11.10 -0.81
N LEU A 86 8.56 -12.17 -1.33
CA LEU A 86 7.83 -13.19 -2.08
C LEU A 86 6.78 -13.89 -1.22
N LEU A 87 7.16 -14.25 -0.01
CA LEU A 87 6.23 -14.87 0.92
C LEU A 87 5.08 -13.94 1.26
N HIS A 88 5.41 -12.68 1.55
CA HIS A 88 4.42 -11.67 1.91
C HIS A 88 3.44 -11.43 0.77
N ALA A 89 3.96 -11.32 -0.46
CA ALA A 89 3.11 -11.15 -1.64
C ALA A 89 2.18 -12.35 -1.84
N THR A 90 2.71 -13.56 -1.66
CA THR A 90 1.92 -14.77 -1.81
C THR A 90 0.78 -14.83 -0.79
N GLU A 91 1.09 -14.50 0.45
CA GLU A 91 0.08 -14.49 1.52
C GLU A 91 -1.00 -13.43 1.26
N GLY A 92 -0.58 -12.24 0.81
CA GLY A 92 -1.50 -11.16 0.49
C GLY A 92 -2.44 -11.52 -0.66
N GLU A 93 -1.87 -12.06 -1.74
CA GLU A 93 -2.68 -12.48 -2.89
C GLU A 93 -3.64 -13.61 -2.51
N ASN A 94 -3.16 -14.57 -1.72
CA ASN A 94 -4.01 -15.67 -1.28
C ASN A 94 -5.16 -15.16 -0.41
N TYR A 95 -4.90 -14.24 0.51
CA TYR A 95 -5.96 -13.65 1.33
C TYR A 95 -6.99 -12.93 0.46
N GLU A 96 -6.53 -12.12 -0.50
CA GLU A 96 -7.45 -11.39 -1.39
C GLU A 96 -8.34 -12.34 -2.17
N TRP A 97 -7.74 -13.41 -2.70
CA TRP A 97 -8.47 -14.39 -3.51
C TRP A 97 -9.45 -15.23 -2.71
N THR A 98 -9.01 -15.76 -1.56
CA THR A 98 -9.85 -16.72 -0.81
C THR A 98 -10.84 -16.07 0.13
N ASP A 99 -10.46 -14.93 0.72
CA ASP A 99 -11.27 -14.32 1.79
C ASP A 99 -11.87 -12.97 1.39
N MET A 100 -11.03 -12.03 0.98
CA MET A 100 -11.47 -10.67 0.76
C MET A 100 -12.44 -10.52 -0.42
N TYR A 101 -12.02 -10.95 -1.59
CA TYR A 101 -12.86 -10.79 -2.78
C TYR A 101 -14.07 -11.72 -2.76
N ASP A 102 -13.93 -12.91 -2.18
CA ASP A 102 -15.06 -13.80 -2.01
C ASP A 102 -16.14 -13.16 -1.13
N ARG A 103 -15.73 -12.57 -0.01
CA ARG A 103 -16.66 -11.86 0.87
C ARG A 103 -17.30 -10.68 0.15
N MET A 104 -16.52 -9.91 -0.57
CA MET A 104 -17.02 -8.75 -1.31
C MET A 104 -18.03 -9.16 -2.39
N ALA A 105 -17.75 -10.26 -3.07
CA ALA A 105 -18.67 -10.78 -4.08
C ALA A 105 -20.00 -11.21 -3.46
N ARG A 106 -19.95 -11.84 -2.29
CA ARG A 106 -21.16 -12.23 -1.58
C ARG A 106 -21.95 -11.02 -1.11
N ASP A 107 -21.27 -10.00 -0.62
CA ASP A 107 -21.93 -8.77 -0.19
C ASP A 107 -22.64 -8.10 -1.38
N ALA A 108 -21.96 -8.03 -2.53
CA ALA A 108 -22.55 -7.46 -3.72
C ALA A 108 -23.77 -8.26 -4.18
N ASP A 109 -23.68 -9.58 -4.11
CA ASP A 109 -24.79 -10.44 -4.51
C ASP A 109 -26.00 -10.22 -3.59
N GLU A 110 -25.77 -10.12 -2.28
CA GLU A 110 -26.84 -9.83 -1.31
C GLU A 110 -27.49 -8.48 -1.56
N GLU A 111 -26.76 -7.53 -2.12
CA GLU A 111 -27.28 -6.21 -2.47
C GLU A 111 -27.93 -6.18 -3.85
N GLY A 112 -27.99 -7.32 -4.53
CA GLY A 112 -28.60 -7.42 -5.86
C GLY A 112 -27.70 -6.98 -7.00
N LEU A 113 -26.42 -6.87 -6.78
CA LEU A 113 -25.42 -6.48 -7.78
C LEU A 113 -24.73 -7.73 -8.29
N HIS A 114 -25.13 -8.21 -9.46
CA HIS A 114 -24.68 -9.51 -9.97
C HIS A 114 -23.56 -9.42 -11.02
N GLU A 115 -22.98 -8.24 -11.24
CA GLU A 115 -21.92 -8.06 -12.23
C GLU A 115 -20.53 -7.82 -11.62
#